data_599a22cfc8290bf9b4ac2471871613a5
#
_entry.id   599a22cfc8290bf9b4ac2471871613a5
#
_cell.length_a   1.000
_cell.length_b   1.000
_cell.length_c   1.000
_cell.angle_alpha   90.00
_cell.angle_beta   90.00
_cell.angle_gamma   90.00
#
_symmetry.space_group_name_H-M   'P 1'
#
loop_
_entity.id
_entity.type
_entity.pdbx_description
1 polymer ?
#
loop_
_entity_poly.entity_id
_entity_poly.type
_entity_poly.pdbx_seq_one_letter_code
_entity_poly.pdbx_strand_id
1 'polypeptide(L)'
;LTNRNVGRRDFFKIIGGALGISAISYYLGFRDKPDLPPSDASPDYADGGIGLPVFRGPYLQKDVNLAAFLFRADVNVLTQLCDRSLNIAPSSPYRYVPLSSNVMLVYADMLVSSLDERDAQIGSIPETEVGFWVLTVAMQKTSNGEVPHHLAWFLPTVFVDESNSIATGREVYGFNKQAGTFSKPQDIYSPHLTADVLGFKQFGGEAIAQKERLLEVSSSASEQTQTSWSDWRSVRDFFAGEIMNSIRADMGSAIIGFVAQALVDHIPLVFLKQARSASSAEKASYQKVVEAPLQIKDFFAGARLAQSYKLSITPLDSHPLAQSLGLQSEQTNLLGAWLKLDFVLGLGTEY
;
A
#
# COMPACT_ATOMS: atom_id res chain seq x y z
N LEU A 1 -21.87 18.94 -14.31
CA LEU A 1 -21.78 17.66 -13.59
C LEU A 1 -21.47 18.01 -12.14
N THR A 2 -22.48 17.92 -11.28
CA THR A 2 -22.46 18.33 -9.89
C THR A 2 -21.61 17.32 -9.09
N ASN A 3 -20.47 17.78 -8.60
CA ASN A 3 -19.63 17.12 -7.61
C ASN A 3 -20.44 16.95 -6.30
N ARG A 4 -21.07 15.79 -6.08
CA ARG A 4 -21.61 15.44 -4.77
C ARG A 4 -20.46 14.92 -3.92
N ASN A 5 -19.98 15.74 -2.99
CA ASN A 5 -19.17 15.27 -1.89
C ASN A 5 -19.99 14.24 -1.12
N VAL A 6 -19.62 12.96 -1.29
CA VAL A 6 -20.20 11.86 -0.50
C VAL A 6 -19.58 11.96 0.89
N GLY A 7 -20.33 12.51 1.84
CA GLY A 7 -19.90 12.57 3.23
C GLY A 7 -19.78 11.17 3.84
N ARG A 8 -18.96 11.02 4.88
CA ARG A 8 -18.74 9.76 5.62
C ARG A 8 -20.06 9.03 5.97
N ARG A 9 -21.11 9.77 6.36
CA ARG A 9 -22.44 9.22 6.61
C ARG A 9 -23.16 8.69 5.37
N ASP A 10 -22.93 9.30 4.21
CA ASP A 10 -23.55 8.87 2.94
C ASP A 10 -22.82 7.66 2.36
N PHE A 11 -21.50 7.58 2.57
CA PHE A 11 -20.70 6.40 2.30
C PHE A 11 -21.25 5.17 3.05
N PHE A 12 -21.50 5.30 4.35
CA PHE A 12 -22.02 4.18 5.15
C PHE A 12 -23.50 3.85 4.85
N LYS A 13 -24.30 4.79 4.36
CA LYS A 13 -25.66 4.51 3.86
C LYS A 13 -25.64 3.71 2.57
N ILE A 14 -24.70 3.99 1.66
CA ILE A 14 -24.52 3.23 0.42
C ILE A 14 -24.13 1.78 0.73
N ILE A 15 -23.19 1.56 1.63
CA ILE A 15 -22.78 0.22 2.05
C ILE A 15 -23.89 -0.48 2.86
N GLY A 16 -24.54 0.20 3.81
CA GLY A 16 -25.60 -0.37 4.65
C GLY A 16 -26.91 -0.67 3.91
N GLY A 17 -27.23 0.09 2.86
CA GLY A 17 -28.43 -0.11 2.05
C GLY A 17 -28.33 -1.28 1.05
N ALA A 18 -27.12 -1.67 0.65
CA ALA A 18 -26.88 -2.77 -0.29
C ALA A 18 -26.84 -4.17 0.38
N LEU A 19 -26.71 -4.21 1.72
CA LEU A 19 -26.53 -5.45 2.49
C LEU A 19 -27.84 -6.04 3.03
N GLY A 20 -28.97 -5.88 2.33
CA GLY A 20 -30.14 -6.73 2.56
C GLY A 20 -29.79 -8.20 2.29
N ILE A 21 -30.20 -9.10 3.15
CA ILE A 21 -30.11 -10.58 3.28
C ILE A 21 -29.47 -11.38 2.11
N SER A 22 -29.47 -10.89 0.90
CA SER A 22 -28.86 -11.50 -0.29
C SER A 22 -27.33 -11.44 -0.34
N ALA A 23 -26.67 -10.54 0.37
CA ALA A 23 -25.21 -10.41 0.34
C ALA A 23 -24.48 -11.55 1.08
N ILE A 24 -25.08 -12.10 2.12
CA ILE A 24 -24.50 -13.23 2.87
C ILE A 24 -24.51 -14.51 2.03
N SER A 25 -25.55 -14.73 1.24
CA SER A 25 -25.65 -15.90 0.32
C SER A 25 -24.70 -15.77 -0.87
N TYR A 26 -24.41 -14.55 -1.31
CA TYR A 26 -23.50 -14.25 -2.42
C TYR A 26 -22.04 -14.50 -2.04
N TYR A 27 -21.66 -14.16 -0.79
CA TYR A 27 -20.29 -14.29 -0.31
C TYR A 27 -19.83 -15.74 -0.09
N LEU A 28 -20.77 -16.64 0.17
CA LEU A 28 -20.49 -18.08 0.38
C LEU A 28 -20.39 -18.90 -0.91
N GLY A 29 -20.76 -18.34 -2.08
CA GLY A 29 -20.84 -19.04 -3.35
C GLY A 29 -19.82 -18.66 -4.44
N PHE A 30 -19.17 -17.52 -4.35
CA PHE A 30 -18.33 -17.00 -5.44
C PHE A 30 -16.87 -16.81 -5.04
N ARG A 31 -16.14 -17.92 -4.98
CA ARG A 31 -14.67 -17.93 -5.03
C ARG A 31 -14.11 -17.97 -6.46
N ASP A 32 -14.96 -17.86 -7.46
CA ASP A 32 -14.51 -17.86 -8.84
C ASP A 32 -13.94 -16.47 -9.16
N LYS A 33 -12.64 -16.43 -9.44
CA LYS A 33 -12.02 -15.27 -10.09
C LYS A 33 -12.85 -14.98 -11.35
N PRO A 34 -13.17 -13.71 -11.67
CA PRO A 34 -13.71 -13.42 -12.97
C PRO A 34 -12.77 -14.03 -14.02
N ASP A 35 -13.31 -14.85 -14.92
CA ASP A 35 -12.59 -15.37 -16.07
C ASP A 35 -12.18 -14.19 -16.94
N LEU A 36 -11.01 -13.65 -16.66
CA LEU A 36 -10.38 -12.68 -17.54
C LEU A 36 -9.89 -13.47 -18.76
N PRO A 37 -10.16 -13.00 -19.98
CA PRO A 37 -9.63 -13.65 -21.16
C PRO A 37 -8.11 -13.73 -21.01
N PRO A 38 -7.49 -14.85 -21.39
CA PRO A 38 -6.04 -14.99 -21.35
C PRO A 38 -5.42 -13.85 -22.14
N SER A 39 -4.34 -13.27 -21.62
CA SER A 39 -3.62 -12.14 -22.20
C SER A 39 -2.80 -12.51 -23.45
N ASP A 40 -3.17 -13.54 -24.18
CA ASP A 40 -2.43 -14.10 -25.32
C ASP A 40 -2.24 -13.13 -26.50
N ALA A 41 -2.77 -11.91 -26.41
CA ALA A 41 -2.60 -10.88 -27.41
C ALA A 41 -1.52 -9.83 -27.09
N SER A 42 -0.83 -9.96 -25.95
CA SER A 42 0.27 -9.04 -25.64
C SER A 42 1.55 -9.48 -26.34
N PRO A 43 2.33 -8.52 -26.90
CA PRO A 43 3.63 -8.86 -27.50
C PRO A 43 4.59 -9.38 -26.43
N ASP A 44 5.53 -10.22 -26.86
CA ASP A 44 6.60 -10.69 -25.99
C ASP A 44 7.40 -9.51 -25.43
N TYR A 45 7.81 -9.61 -24.17
CA TYR A 45 8.67 -8.61 -23.55
C TYR A 45 10.06 -8.66 -24.19
N ALA A 46 10.50 -7.53 -24.77
CA ALA A 46 11.80 -7.41 -25.38
C ALA A 46 12.88 -7.14 -24.33
N ASP A 47 13.59 -8.20 -23.94
CA ASP A 47 14.76 -8.09 -23.08
C ASP A 47 15.98 -7.72 -23.95
N GLY A 48 16.46 -6.49 -23.80
CA GLY A 48 17.58 -5.96 -24.60
C GLY A 48 18.94 -6.61 -24.33
N GLY A 49 19.06 -7.47 -23.32
CA GLY A 49 20.30 -8.18 -22.97
C GLY A 49 21.44 -7.29 -22.47
N ILE A 50 21.17 -6.02 -22.18
CA ILE A 50 22.15 -5.00 -21.75
C ILE A 50 21.84 -4.54 -20.33
N GLY A 51 22.11 -5.39 -19.35
CA GLY A 51 21.82 -5.11 -17.94
C GLY A 51 20.57 -5.80 -17.43
N LEU A 52 20.19 -5.49 -16.20
CA LEU A 52 19.10 -6.16 -15.48
C LEU A 52 18.14 -5.13 -14.89
N PRO A 53 17.45 -4.31 -15.71
CA PRO A 53 16.61 -3.26 -15.18
C PRO A 53 15.33 -3.78 -14.56
N VAL A 54 14.79 -4.92 -15.03
CA VAL A 54 13.51 -5.47 -14.59
C VAL A 54 13.62 -6.98 -14.47
N PHE A 55 13.41 -7.51 -13.27
CA PHE A 55 13.32 -8.95 -13.04
C PHE A 55 11.92 -9.46 -13.32
N ARG A 56 11.82 -10.74 -13.66
CA ARG A 56 10.55 -11.45 -13.76
C ARG A 56 10.03 -11.77 -12.36
N GLY A 57 8.76 -11.54 -12.12
CA GLY A 57 8.09 -12.00 -10.90
C GLY A 57 7.67 -13.47 -10.99
N PRO A 58 7.21 -14.07 -9.89
CA PRO A 58 6.99 -13.47 -8.58
C PRO A 58 8.29 -13.12 -7.84
N TYR A 59 8.17 -12.26 -6.81
CA TYR A 59 9.33 -11.80 -6.04
C TYR A 59 9.32 -12.32 -4.62
N LEU A 60 10.47 -12.79 -4.15
CA LEU A 60 10.69 -13.19 -2.77
C LEU A 60 11.48 -12.10 -2.05
N GLN A 61 10.89 -11.55 -1.01
CA GLN A 61 11.53 -10.64 -0.08
C GLN A 61 11.98 -11.44 1.14
N LYS A 62 13.30 -11.48 1.37
CA LYS A 62 13.96 -12.25 2.43
C LYS A 62 14.54 -11.35 3.51
N ASP A 63 14.68 -11.92 4.69
CA ASP A 63 15.33 -11.26 5.84
C ASP A 63 14.73 -9.89 6.14
N VAL A 64 13.44 -9.73 5.89
CA VAL A 64 12.75 -8.45 6.03
C VAL A 64 12.72 -8.02 7.48
N ASN A 65 13.33 -6.87 7.77
CA ASN A 65 13.13 -6.13 9.01
C ASN A 65 12.14 -5.00 8.71
N LEU A 66 10.92 -5.13 9.22
CA LEU A 66 9.83 -4.22 8.96
C LEU A 66 9.44 -3.47 10.22
N ALA A 67 9.34 -2.15 10.15
CA ALA A 67 8.70 -1.32 11.16
C ALA A 67 7.46 -0.66 10.56
N ALA A 68 6.33 -0.78 11.26
CA ALA A 68 5.05 -0.22 10.83
C ALA A 68 4.50 0.73 11.90
N PHE A 69 3.99 1.88 11.46
CA PHE A 69 3.40 2.91 12.33
C PHE A 69 2.06 3.35 11.75
N LEU A 70 1.01 3.23 12.56
CA LEU A 70 -0.33 3.66 12.17
C LEU A 70 -0.56 5.10 12.60
N PHE A 71 -0.99 5.95 11.67
CA PHE A 71 -1.27 7.36 11.89
C PHE A 71 -2.71 7.71 11.51
N ARG A 72 -3.27 8.71 12.18
CA ARG A 72 -4.58 9.24 11.82
C ARG A 72 -4.47 10.13 10.59
N ALA A 73 -5.44 10.01 9.69
CA ALA A 73 -5.53 10.77 8.46
C ALA A 73 -6.96 11.31 8.24
N ASP A 74 -7.14 12.21 7.28
CA ASP A 74 -8.46 12.66 6.85
C ASP A 74 -9.00 11.69 5.78
N VAL A 75 -10.10 11.01 6.10
CA VAL A 75 -10.74 10.03 5.20
C VAL A 75 -11.25 10.67 3.90
N ASN A 76 -11.62 11.95 3.91
CA ASN A 76 -12.06 12.63 2.69
C ASN A 76 -10.88 12.83 1.73
N VAL A 77 -9.70 13.18 2.26
CA VAL A 77 -8.47 13.29 1.46
C VAL A 77 -8.08 11.93 0.91
N LEU A 78 -8.15 10.86 1.72
CA LEU A 78 -7.87 9.50 1.26
C LEU A 78 -8.88 9.03 0.19
N THR A 79 -10.17 9.40 0.31
CA THR A 79 -11.17 9.09 -0.70
C THR A 79 -10.86 9.81 -2.02
N GLN A 80 -10.54 11.10 -1.97
CA GLN A 80 -10.11 11.85 -3.15
C GLN A 80 -8.82 11.28 -3.76
N LEU A 81 -7.90 10.77 -2.93
CA LEU A 81 -6.68 10.11 -3.40
C LEU A 81 -7.01 8.83 -4.17
N CYS A 82 -7.91 7.97 -3.67
CA CYS A 82 -8.39 6.81 -4.43
C CYS A 82 -9.10 7.21 -5.72
N ASP A 83 -9.94 8.26 -5.67
CA ASP A 83 -10.71 8.72 -6.85
C ASP A 83 -9.83 9.31 -7.96
N ARG A 84 -8.71 9.98 -7.62
CA ARG A 84 -7.75 10.53 -8.59
C ARG A 84 -6.64 9.56 -9.03
N SER A 85 -6.60 8.36 -8.45
CA SER A 85 -5.61 7.31 -8.77
C SER A 85 -6.29 6.02 -9.20
N LEU A 86 -6.64 5.13 -8.28
CA LEU A 86 -7.18 3.80 -8.62
C LEU A 86 -8.49 3.85 -9.43
N ASN A 87 -9.39 4.78 -9.06
CA ASN A 87 -10.75 4.83 -9.61
C ASN A 87 -10.86 5.51 -10.98
N ILE A 88 -9.75 6.00 -11.53
CA ILE A 88 -9.70 6.58 -12.89
C ILE A 88 -9.55 5.53 -13.99
N ALA A 89 -9.10 4.31 -13.68
CA ALA A 89 -8.94 3.25 -14.67
C ALA A 89 -10.31 2.76 -15.17
N PRO A 90 -10.62 2.92 -16.47
CA PRO A 90 -11.97 2.71 -16.97
C PRO A 90 -12.40 1.25 -17.01
N SER A 91 -11.43 0.33 -17.12
CA SER A 91 -11.67 -1.12 -17.23
C SER A 91 -11.80 -1.83 -15.89
N SER A 92 -11.48 -1.17 -14.76
CA SER A 92 -11.56 -1.80 -13.45
C SER A 92 -13.02 -2.14 -13.08
N PRO A 93 -13.31 -3.41 -12.72
CA PRO A 93 -14.63 -3.82 -12.23
C PRO A 93 -14.88 -3.30 -10.80
N TYR A 94 -13.85 -2.77 -10.16
CA TYR A 94 -13.88 -2.29 -8.79
C TYR A 94 -13.75 -0.77 -8.68
N ARG A 95 -14.32 -0.24 -7.61
CA ARG A 95 -14.04 1.09 -7.09
C ARG A 95 -13.43 0.93 -5.70
N TYR A 96 -12.28 1.53 -5.44
CA TYR A 96 -11.58 1.43 -4.16
C TYR A 96 -11.94 2.61 -3.28
N VAL A 97 -12.27 2.33 -2.02
CA VAL A 97 -12.62 3.34 -1.02
C VAL A 97 -11.85 3.07 0.28
N PRO A 98 -11.35 4.09 0.97
CA PRO A 98 -10.62 3.88 2.22
C PRO A 98 -11.52 3.19 3.26
N LEU A 99 -11.02 2.15 3.93
CA LEU A 99 -11.76 1.48 5.00
C LEU A 99 -11.86 2.34 6.25
N SER A 100 -10.84 3.15 6.55
CA SER A 100 -10.76 3.95 7.76
C SER A 100 -10.03 5.27 7.54
N SER A 101 -10.02 6.13 8.56
CA SER A 101 -9.24 7.38 8.60
C SER A 101 -7.80 7.13 9.10
N ASN A 102 -7.15 6.08 8.59
CA ASN A 102 -5.80 5.73 9.01
C ASN A 102 -4.90 5.49 7.80
N VAL A 103 -3.61 5.84 7.98
CA VAL A 103 -2.53 5.53 7.05
C VAL A 103 -1.43 4.81 7.84
N MET A 104 -0.90 3.74 7.29
CA MET A 104 0.23 3.03 7.85
C MET A 104 1.50 3.45 7.11
N LEU A 105 2.48 3.97 7.84
CA LEU A 105 3.86 4.14 7.36
C LEU A 105 4.59 2.83 7.60
N VAL A 106 5.18 2.29 6.56
CA VAL A 106 5.99 1.07 6.60
C VAL A 106 7.41 1.40 6.18
N TYR A 107 8.36 1.03 7.01
CA TYR A 107 9.78 0.90 6.69
C TYR A 107 10.10 -0.57 6.52
N ALA A 108 10.84 -0.94 5.48
CA ALA A 108 11.35 -2.29 5.31
C ALA A 108 12.80 -2.27 4.79
N ASP A 109 13.63 -3.12 5.36
CA ASP A 109 15.00 -3.42 4.89
C ASP A 109 15.07 -4.91 4.59
N MET A 110 15.44 -5.28 3.35
CA MET A 110 15.23 -6.62 2.84
C MET A 110 16.16 -6.99 1.69
N LEU A 111 16.17 -8.27 1.34
CA LEU A 111 16.79 -8.81 0.14
C LEU A 111 15.70 -9.25 -0.84
N VAL A 112 15.67 -8.67 -2.03
CA VAL A 112 14.69 -8.98 -3.07
C VAL A 112 15.30 -9.91 -4.11
N SER A 113 14.61 -11.01 -4.44
CA SER A 113 15.02 -11.96 -5.48
C SER A 113 13.82 -12.39 -6.31
N SER A 114 14.06 -12.80 -7.55
CA SER A 114 13.04 -13.43 -8.40
C SER A 114 12.80 -14.88 -7.99
N LEU A 115 11.56 -15.34 -8.15
CA LEU A 115 11.18 -16.75 -8.10
C LEU A 115 10.99 -17.36 -9.50
N ASP A 116 11.10 -16.57 -10.58
CA ASP A 116 11.15 -17.10 -11.94
C ASP A 116 12.45 -17.89 -12.15
N GLU A 117 12.36 -19.09 -12.68
CA GLU A 117 13.50 -20.01 -12.82
C GLU A 117 14.68 -19.42 -13.60
N ARG A 118 14.40 -18.51 -14.55
CA ARG A 118 15.42 -17.85 -15.39
C ARG A 118 16.19 -16.77 -14.61
N ASP A 119 15.53 -16.11 -13.66
CA ASP A 119 16.09 -14.99 -12.92
C ASP A 119 16.47 -15.38 -11.47
N ALA A 120 16.01 -16.54 -10.97
CA ALA A 120 16.32 -17.02 -9.61
C ALA A 120 17.81 -17.20 -9.33
N GLN A 121 18.62 -17.42 -10.39
CA GLN A 121 20.08 -17.62 -10.28
C GLN A 121 20.86 -16.30 -10.22
N ILE A 122 20.23 -15.15 -10.46
CA ILE A 122 20.86 -13.82 -10.43
C ILE A 122 21.27 -13.45 -9.00
N GLY A 123 20.55 -13.97 -8.00
CA GLY A 123 20.78 -13.68 -6.59
C GLY A 123 19.77 -12.71 -6.02
N SER A 124 20.18 -11.94 -5.02
CA SER A 124 19.30 -11.00 -4.30
C SER A 124 19.87 -9.60 -4.32
N ILE A 125 18.99 -8.61 -4.42
CA ILE A 125 19.33 -7.19 -4.38
C ILE A 125 18.90 -6.65 -3.01
N PRO A 126 19.80 -5.99 -2.26
CA PRO A 126 19.42 -5.29 -1.03
C PRO A 126 18.56 -4.08 -1.37
N GLU A 127 17.46 -3.94 -0.68
CA GLU A 127 16.50 -2.84 -0.83
C GLU A 127 16.07 -2.32 0.52
N THR A 128 16.07 -1.00 0.68
CA THR A 128 15.40 -0.32 1.78
C THR A 128 14.26 0.49 1.21
N GLU A 129 13.07 0.36 1.80
CA GLU A 129 11.92 1.13 1.38
C GLU A 129 11.18 1.80 2.55
N VAL A 130 10.55 2.93 2.23
CA VAL A 130 9.58 3.61 3.08
C VAL A 130 8.34 3.89 2.25
N GLY A 131 7.21 3.35 2.67
CA GLY A 131 5.94 3.49 1.95
C GLY A 131 4.78 3.83 2.84
N PHE A 132 3.75 4.44 2.24
CA PHE A 132 2.48 4.71 2.91
C PHE A 132 1.42 3.75 2.38
N TRP A 133 0.70 3.10 3.30
CA TRP A 133 -0.27 2.06 3.00
C TRP A 133 -1.64 2.50 3.49
N VAL A 134 -2.63 2.44 2.61
CA VAL A 134 -4.03 2.76 2.90
C VAL A 134 -4.86 1.50 2.72
N LEU A 135 -5.51 1.03 3.78
CA LEU A 135 -6.42 -0.11 3.65
C LEU A 135 -7.71 0.34 3.00
N THR A 136 -8.08 -0.31 1.92
CA THR A 136 -9.26 0.00 1.11
C THR A 136 -10.21 -1.17 1.03
N VAL A 137 -11.47 -0.88 0.71
CA VAL A 137 -12.47 -1.85 0.26
C VAL A 137 -12.60 -1.74 -1.25
N ALA A 138 -12.41 -2.83 -1.95
CA ALA A 138 -12.75 -2.96 -3.36
C ALA A 138 -14.27 -3.16 -3.47
N MET A 139 -14.96 -2.17 -4.00
CA MET A 139 -16.40 -2.17 -4.24
C MET A 139 -16.67 -2.66 -5.66
N GLN A 140 -17.27 -3.83 -5.80
CA GLN A 140 -17.62 -4.37 -7.12
C GLN A 140 -18.78 -3.59 -7.72
N LYS A 141 -18.61 -3.14 -8.95
CA LYS A 141 -19.65 -2.49 -9.74
C LYS A 141 -20.64 -3.54 -10.26
N THR A 142 -21.91 -3.40 -9.94
CA THR A 142 -22.99 -4.28 -10.37
C THR A 142 -24.10 -3.48 -11.03
N SER A 143 -25.06 -4.13 -11.70
CA SER A 143 -26.25 -3.49 -12.28
C SER A 143 -27.12 -2.75 -11.23
N ASN A 144 -27.05 -3.17 -9.97
CA ASN A 144 -27.85 -2.63 -8.86
C ASN A 144 -27.04 -1.66 -7.94
N GLY A 145 -25.82 -1.26 -8.33
CA GLY A 145 -24.95 -0.40 -7.56
C GLY A 145 -23.62 -1.06 -7.21
N GLU A 146 -22.97 -0.58 -6.17
CA GLU A 146 -21.67 -1.07 -5.72
C GLU A 146 -21.84 -1.92 -4.46
N VAL A 147 -21.16 -3.07 -4.40
CA VAL A 147 -21.16 -3.98 -3.25
C VAL A 147 -19.73 -4.24 -2.78
N PRO A 148 -19.47 -4.37 -1.46
CA PRO A 148 -18.17 -4.75 -0.93
C PRO A 148 -17.77 -6.12 -1.46
N HIS A 149 -16.53 -6.26 -1.95
CA HIS A 149 -16.02 -7.50 -2.53
C HIS A 149 -14.84 -8.07 -1.74
N HIS A 150 -13.77 -7.28 -1.57
CA HIS A 150 -12.59 -7.67 -0.79
C HIS A 150 -11.86 -6.44 -0.25
N LEU A 151 -10.87 -6.68 0.63
CA LEU A 151 -9.94 -5.65 1.08
C LEU A 151 -8.71 -5.62 0.17
N ALA A 152 -8.10 -4.45 0.00
CA ALA A 152 -6.84 -4.29 -0.71
C ALA A 152 -6.00 -3.19 -0.05
N TRP A 153 -4.66 -3.40 0.01
CA TRP A 153 -3.72 -2.39 0.44
C TRP A 153 -3.32 -1.50 -0.74
N PHE A 154 -3.74 -0.25 -0.72
CA PHE A 154 -3.30 0.76 -1.66
C PHE A 154 -2.01 1.42 -1.17
N LEU A 155 -0.97 1.40 -2.01
CA LEU A 155 0.31 2.04 -1.76
C LEU A 155 0.45 3.27 -2.68
N PRO A 156 -0.02 4.46 -2.25
CA PRO A 156 0.01 5.65 -3.09
C PRO A 156 1.41 6.15 -3.42
N THR A 157 2.38 5.89 -2.56
CA THR A 157 3.79 6.24 -2.79
C THR A 157 4.72 5.35 -1.97
N VAL A 158 5.85 5.00 -2.56
CA VAL A 158 6.94 4.25 -1.95
C VAL A 158 8.26 4.89 -2.34
N PHE A 159 9.16 5.09 -1.39
CA PHE A 159 10.52 5.56 -1.61
C PHE A 159 11.46 4.39 -1.42
N VAL A 160 12.44 4.22 -2.30
CA VAL A 160 13.41 3.10 -2.27
C VAL A 160 14.81 3.61 -2.58
N ASP A 161 15.83 2.91 -2.09
CA ASP A 161 17.23 3.26 -2.30
C ASP A 161 17.87 2.54 -3.52
N GLU A 162 17.11 1.70 -4.21
CA GLU A 162 17.60 0.82 -5.27
C GLU A 162 16.86 1.08 -6.60
N SER A 163 17.63 1.32 -7.68
CA SER A 163 17.10 1.74 -8.98
C SER A 163 16.37 0.63 -9.74
N ASN A 164 16.81 -0.64 -9.61
CA ASN A 164 16.13 -1.78 -10.24
C ASN A 164 14.76 -2.01 -9.61
N SER A 165 14.64 -1.78 -8.31
CA SER A 165 13.36 -1.84 -7.60
C SER A 165 12.39 -0.77 -8.10
N ILE A 166 12.89 0.44 -8.39
CA ILE A 166 12.07 1.49 -9.01
C ILE A 166 11.58 1.04 -10.38
N ALA A 167 12.49 0.57 -11.24
CA ALA A 167 12.15 0.14 -12.59
C ALA A 167 11.14 -1.02 -12.57
N THR A 168 11.47 -2.10 -11.86
CA THR A 168 10.65 -3.30 -11.75
C THR A 168 9.29 -3.01 -11.13
N GLY A 169 9.26 -2.28 -10.01
CA GLY A 169 8.00 -1.98 -9.33
C GLY A 169 7.05 -1.13 -10.17
N ARG A 170 7.59 -0.12 -10.86
CA ARG A 170 6.80 0.76 -11.73
C ARG A 170 6.31 0.05 -12.99
N GLU A 171 7.16 -0.75 -13.60
CA GLU A 171 6.87 -1.40 -14.87
C GLU A 171 5.95 -2.61 -14.70
N VAL A 172 6.23 -3.48 -13.72
CA VAL A 172 5.46 -4.72 -13.55
C VAL A 172 4.11 -4.46 -12.87
N TYR A 173 4.10 -3.71 -11.77
CA TYR A 173 2.90 -3.54 -10.95
C TYR A 173 2.27 -2.14 -11.02
N GLY A 174 3.07 -1.12 -11.34
CA GLY A 174 2.62 0.27 -11.27
C GLY A 174 2.81 0.91 -9.89
N PHE A 175 3.70 0.38 -9.06
CA PHE A 175 4.10 1.08 -7.82
C PHE A 175 4.54 2.51 -8.14
N ASN A 176 4.05 3.47 -7.38
CA ASN A 176 4.57 4.83 -7.45
C ASN A 176 5.89 4.92 -6.64
N LYS A 177 6.91 4.16 -7.10
CA LYS A 177 8.24 4.14 -6.50
C LYS A 177 9.06 5.34 -6.93
N GLN A 178 9.76 5.95 -5.98
CA GLN A 178 10.65 7.10 -6.14
C GLN A 178 11.95 6.83 -5.41
N ALA A 179 13.04 7.49 -5.84
CA ALA A 179 14.33 7.36 -5.17
C ALA A 179 14.34 8.06 -3.81
N GLY A 180 14.88 7.37 -2.81
CA GLY A 180 15.09 7.89 -1.47
C GLY A 180 16.43 7.43 -0.90
N THR A 181 16.86 8.06 0.18
CA THR A 181 17.99 7.59 1.01
C THR A 181 17.54 7.58 2.46
N PHE A 182 17.94 6.55 3.22
CA PHE A 182 17.37 6.27 4.53
C PHE A 182 18.46 6.15 5.59
N SER A 183 18.14 6.53 6.84
CA SER A 183 18.87 6.01 7.99
C SER A 183 18.23 4.67 8.38
N LYS A 184 19.05 3.62 8.49
CA LYS A 184 18.57 2.33 8.99
C LYS A 184 18.48 2.37 10.51
N PRO A 185 17.39 1.86 11.12
CA PRO A 185 17.30 1.73 12.56
C PRO A 185 18.46 0.88 13.11
N GLN A 186 19.16 1.39 14.12
CA GLN A 186 20.20 0.63 14.83
C GLN A 186 19.59 -0.36 15.82
N ASP A 187 18.42 -0.03 16.35
CA ASP A 187 17.64 -0.86 17.25
C ASP A 187 16.22 -1.02 16.69
N ILE A 188 15.86 -2.25 16.37
CA ILE A 188 14.54 -2.60 15.86
C ILE A 188 13.41 -2.42 16.87
N TYR A 189 13.74 -2.40 18.16
CA TYR A 189 12.80 -2.18 19.25
C TYR A 189 12.60 -0.70 19.58
N SER A 190 13.48 0.15 19.08
CA SER A 190 13.40 1.60 19.18
C SER A 190 13.78 2.25 17.85
N PRO A 191 13.03 1.96 16.78
CA PRO A 191 13.41 2.42 15.47
C PRO A 191 13.36 3.95 15.38
N HIS A 192 14.51 4.53 15.01
CA HIS A 192 14.61 5.90 14.54
C HIS A 192 14.92 5.85 13.04
N LEU A 193 14.05 6.39 12.23
CA LEU A 193 14.21 6.37 10.79
C LEU A 193 14.04 7.76 10.19
N THR A 194 14.82 7.98 9.14
CA THR A 194 14.71 9.18 8.33
C THR A 194 14.68 8.78 6.86
N ALA A 195 13.95 9.56 6.06
CA ALA A 195 13.96 9.46 4.62
C ALA A 195 14.30 10.82 4.02
N ASP A 196 15.27 10.84 3.12
CA ASP A 196 15.66 12.02 2.35
C ASP A 196 15.39 11.75 0.86
N VAL A 197 15.01 12.79 0.14
CA VAL A 197 14.73 12.72 -1.31
C VAL A 197 15.43 13.86 -2.05
N LEU A 198 15.60 13.69 -3.35
CA LEU A 198 15.90 14.82 -4.23
C LEU A 198 14.60 15.56 -4.50
N GLY A 199 14.45 16.76 -3.94
CA GLY A 199 13.19 17.49 -3.96
C GLY A 199 13.35 18.99 -4.06
N PHE A 200 12.22 19.66 -4.25
CA PHE A 200 12.09 21.11 -4.24
C PHE A 200 11.31 21.55 -3.01
N LYS A 201 11.88 22.46 -2.21
CA LYS A 201 11.13 23.14 -1.15
C LYS A 201 10.03 24.01 -1.73
N GLN A 202 10.38 24.74 -2.80
CA GLN A 202 9.45 25.55 -3.57
C GLN A 202 9.72 25.39 -5.06
N PHE A 203 8.67 25.33 -5.87
CA PHE A 203 8.79 25.36 -7.31
C PHE A 203 9.14 26.78 -7.79
N GLY A 204 9.98 26.86 -8.82
CA GLY A 204 10.35 28.12 -9.46
C GLY A 204 11.17 27.84 -10.71
N GLY A 205 11.14 28.77 -11.69
CA GLY A 205 11.82 28.57 -12.97
C GLY A 205 13.33 28.35 -12.88
N GLU A 206 13.96 28.85 -11.81
CA GLU A 206 15.39 28.70 -11.55
C GLU A 206 15.69 27.78 -10.35
N ALA A 207 14.67 27.17 -9.77
CA ALA A 207 14.85 26.27 -8.64
C ALA A 207 15.61 25.00 -9.07
N ILE A 208 16.58 24.59 -8.25
CA ILE A 208 17.36 23.37 -8.44
C ILE A 208 16.99 22.41 -7.30
N ALA A 209 16.59 21.19 -7.66
CA ALA A 209 16.30 20.15 -6.68
C ALA A 209 17.54 19.84 -5.82
N GLN A 210 17.33 19.68 -4.53
CA GLN A 210 18.39 19.37 -3.57
C GLN A 210 18.00 18.15 -2.74
N LYS A 211 18.98 17.56 -2.06
CA LYS A 211 18.71 16.51 -1.08
C LYS A 211 18.02 17.15 0.13
N GLU A 212 16.78 16.77 0.36
CA GLU A 212 15.95 17.31 1.43
C GLU A 212 15.46 16.19 2.33
N ARG A 213 15.37 16.46 3.65
CA ARG A 213 14.65 15.57 4.57
C ARG A 213 13.18 15.55 4.16
N LEU A 214 12.66 14.36 3.88
CA LEU A 214 11.25 14.16 3.56
C LEU A 214 10.42 13.89 4.82
N LEU A 215 10.90 12.94 5.62
CA LEU A 215 10.25 12.59 6.87
C LEU A 215 11.25 12.04 7.89
N GLU A 216 10.81 12.08 9.15
CA GLU A 216 11.47 11.46 10.28
C GLU A 216 10.45 10.81 11.20
N VAL A 217 10.78 9.60 11.70
CA VAL A 217 10.05 8.93 12.77
C VAL A 217 11.01 8.72 13.93
N SER A 218 10.68 9.26 15.09
CA SER A 218 11.52 9.20 16.29
C SER A 218 10.69 8.98 17.56
N SER A 219 11.32 8.43 18.59
CA SER A 219 10.76 8.34 19.94
C SER A 219 11.69 8.99 20.95
N SER A 220 11.13 9.62 21.95
CA SER A 220 11.88 10.20 23.07
C SER A 220 11.98 9.28 24.29
N ALA A 221 11.28 8.15 24.29
CA ALA A 221 11.22 7.26 25.43
C ALA A 221 12.37 6.24 25.41
N SER A 222 12.92 5.91 26.60
CA SER A 222 14.07 5.02 26.76
C SER A 222 13.72 3.65 27.32
N GLU A 223 12.50 3.41 27.82
CA GLU A 223 12.09 2.15 28.44
C GLU A 223 11.01 1.44 27.64
N GLN A 224 11.11 0.11 27.56
CA GLN A 224 10.29 -0.72 26.69
C GLN A 224 9.74 -1.92 27.45
N THR A 225 8.43 -1.92 27.66
CA THR A 225 7.67 -3.16 27.82
C THR A 225 7.09 -3.53 26.45
N GLN A 226 7.50 -4.66 25.92
CA GLN A 226 7.07 -5.11 24.59
C GLN A 226 6.21 -6.37 24.72
N THR A 227 5.14 -6.43 23.92
CA THR A 227 4.46 -7.69 23.64
C THR A 227 5.12 -8.30 22.41
N SER A 228 5.82 -9.42 22.57
CA SER A 228 6.44 -10.15 21.47
C SER A 228 5.49 -11.18 20.88
N TRP A 229 5.63 -11.42 19.58
CA TRP A 229 4.91 -12.44 18.85
C TRP A 229 5.88 -13.50 18.31
N SER A 230 5.52 -14.77 18.50
CA SER A 230 6.27 -15.92 17.99
C SER A 230 5.67 -16.54 16.74
N ASP A 231 4.47 -16.10 16.33
CA ASP A 231 3.77 -16.64 15.18
C ASP A 231 2.97 -15.55 14.44
N TRP A 232 2.78 -15.77 13.15
CA TRP A 232 2.06 -14.83 12.27
C TRP A 232 0.58 -14.67 12.64
N ARG A 233 -0.07 -15.71 13.16
CA ARG A 233 -1.48 -15.65 13.54
C ARG A 233 -1.70 -14.59 14.62
N SER A 234 -0.84 -14.58 15.65
CA SER A 234 -0.89 -13.59 16.73
C SER A 234 -0.73 -12.16 16.23
N VAL A 235 0.17 -11.92 15.25
CA VAL A 235 0.33 -10.62 14.58
C VAL A 235 -0.94 -10.23 13.85
N ARG A 236 -1.44 -11.12 12.99
CA ARG A 236 -2.66 -10.90 12.20
C ARG A 236 -3.86 -10.58 13.09
N ASP A 237 -4.08 -11.39 14.14
CA ASP A 237 -5.23 -11.23 15.03
C ASP A 237 -5.15 -9.92 15.83
N PHE A 238 -3.94 -9.49 16.19
CA PHE A 238 -3.69 -8.19 16.80
C PHE A 238 -4.06 -7.04 15.85
N PHE A 239 -3.52 -7.02 14.63
CA PHE A 239 -3.82 -5.97 13.66
C PHE A 239 -5.29 -5.98 13.24
N ALA A 240 -5.90 -7.16 13.06
CA ALA A 240 -7.32 -7.28 12.79
C ALA A 240 -8.16 -6.67 13.92
N GLY A 241 -7.79 -6.92 15.18
CA GLY A 241 -8.44 -6.32 16.36
C GLY A 241 -8.33 -4.78 16.35
N GLU A 242 -7.16 -4.23 16.08
CA GLU A 242 -6.95 -2.78 16.03
C GLU A 242 -7.71 -2.11 14.87
N ILE A 243 -7.73 -2.74 13.68
CA ILE A 243 -8.54 -2.28 12.55
C ILE A 243 -10.02 -2.30 12.95
N MET A 244 -10.50 -3.41 13.51
CA MET A 244 -11.89 -3.55 13.94
C MET A 244 -12.26 -2.50 15.00
N ASN A 245 -11.39 -2.21 15.95
CA ASN A 245 -11.62 -1.17 16.96
C ASN A 245 -11.71 0.23 16.33
N SER A 246 -10.91 0.49 15.30
CA SER A 246 -10.90 1.79 14.60
C SER A 246 -12.17 2.05 13.77
N ILE A 247 -12.88 1.00 13.34
CA ILE A 247 -14.06 1.12 12.47
C ILE A 247 -15.38 0.92 13.19
N ARG A 248 -15.40 0.25 14.37
CA ARG A 248 -16.63 -0.09 15.12
C ARG A 248 -17.53 1.11 15.46
N ALA A 249 -16.93 2.25 15.73
CA ALA A 249 -17.67 3.45 16.10
C ALA A 249 -18.53 4.02 14.96
N ASP A 250 -18.21 3.65 13.71
CA ASP A 250 -18.73 4.29 12.50
C ASP A 250 -19.51 3.36 11.58
N MET A 251 -19.51 2.04 11.85
CA MET A 251 -20.02 1.03 10.92
C MET A 251 -21.16 0.17 11.50
N GLY A 252 -22.12 -0.20 10.64
CA GLY A 252 -23.17 -1.17 10.96
C GLY A 252 -22.63 -2.62 11.06
N SER A 253 -23.36 -3.47 11.80
CA SER A 253 -22.96 -4.86 12.10
C SER A 253 -22.62 -5.74 10.88
N ALA A 254 -23.28 -5.51 9.75
CA ALA A 254 -23.04 -6.28 8.52
C ALA A 254 -21.67 -5.99 7.89
N ILE A 255 -21.23 -4.72 7.93
CA ILE A 255 -19.91 -4.31 7.45
C ILE A 255 -18.82 -4.84 8.38
N ILE A 256 -19.08 -4.80 9.69
CA ILE A 256 -18.17 -5.37 10.69
C ILE A 256 -17.93 -6.86 10.40
N GLY A 257 -18.98 -7.62 10.10
CA GLY A 257 -18.88 -9.04 9.74
C GLY A 257 -18.05 -9.27 8.46
N PHE A 258 -18.29 -8.47 7.42
CA PHE A 258 -17.51 -8.52 6.18
C PHE A 258 -16.02 -8.25 6.42
N VAL A 259 -15.69 -7.15 7.13
CA VAL A 259 -14.31 -6.78 7.41
C VAL A 259 -13.62 -7.82 8.28
N ALA A 260 -14.29 -8.33 9.32
CA ALA A 260 -13.72 -9.37 10.18
C ALA A 260 -13.35 -10.63 9.40
N GLN A 261 -14.15 -11.03 8.43
CA GLN A 261 -13.85 -12.18 7.56
C GLN A 261 -12.75 -11.85 6.55
N ALA A 262 -12.82 -10.68 5.91
CA ALA A 262 -11.84 -10.27 4.91
C ALA A 262 -10.43 -10.06 5.48
N LEU A 263 -10.30 -9.71 6.77
CA LEU A 263 -9.00 -9.59 7.45
C LEU A 263 -8.31 -10.94 7.71
N VAL A 264 -9.02 -12.05 7.60
CA VAL A 264 -8.45 -13.41 7.72
C VAL A 264 -7.86 -13.89 6.39
N ASP A 265 -8.36 -13.36 5.28
CA ASP A 265 -7.90 -13.70 3.93
C ASP A 265 -6.61 -12.95 3.59
N HIS A 266 -5.94 -13.37 2.51
CA HIS A 266 -4.80 -12.65 1.96
C HIS A 266 -5.28 -11.34 1.33
N ILE A 267 -4.80 -10.20 1.88
CA ILE A 267 -5.15 -8.88 1.36
C ILE A 267 -4.13 -8.52 0.29
N PRO A 268 -4.53 -8.40 -0.99
CA PRO A 268 -3.62 -8.03 -2.07
C PRO A 268 -3.16 -6.58 -1.93
N LEU A 269 -2.01 -6.27 -2.54
CA LEU A 269 -1.60 -4.91 -2.83
C LEU A 269 -2.31 -4.43 -4.10
N VAL A 270 -2.69 -3.15 -4.16
CA VAL A 270 -3.34 -2.56 -5.34
C VAL A 270 -2.64 -1.30 -5.80
N PHE A 271 -2.50 -1.17 -7.12
CA PHE A 271 -1.77 -0.09 -7.77
C PHE A 271 -2.49 0.40 -9.03
N LEU A 272 -2.15 1.63 -9.43
CA LEU A 272 -2.43 2.13 -10.77
C LEU A 272 -1.18 1.95 -11.64
N LYS A 273 -1.17 0.97 -12.54
CA LYS A 273 -0.13 0.80 -13.55
C LYS A 273 -0.47 1.69 -14.75
N GLN A 274 0.42 2.62 -15.07
CA GLN A 274 0.23 3.49 -16.22
C GLN A 274 1.55 3.91 -16.86
N ALA A 275 1.52 4.08 -18.18
CA ALA A 275 2.60 4.63 -18.96
C ALA A 275 2.13 5.91 -19.66
N ARG A 276 2.92 7.00 -19.52
CA ARG A 276 2.62 8.25 -20.20
C ARG A 276 2.83 8.12 -21.71
N SER A 277 1.91 8.68 -22.51
CA SER A 277 2.08 8.73 -23.95
C SER A 277 3.26 9.62 -24.34
N ALA A 278 4.11 9.14 -25.23
CA ALA A 278 5.22 9.94 -25.77
C ALA A 278 4.75 11.08 -26.68
N SER A 279 3.59 10.89 -27.32
CA SER A 279 3.01 11.87 -28.28
C SER A 279 2.06 12.88 -27.63
N SER A 280 1.66 12.67 -26.37
CA SER A 280 0.72 13.57 -25.67
C SER A 280 1.01 13.55 -24.17
N ALA A 281 1.54 14.66 -23.66
CA ALA A 281 1.98 14.79 -22.27
C ALA A 281 0.87 14.56 -21.24
N GLU A 282 -0.40 14.77 -21.59
CA GLU A 282 -1.56 14.65 -20.70
C GLU A 282 -2.25 13.28 -20.79
N LYS A 283 -1.81 12.41 -21.71
CA LYS A 283 -2.44 11.12 -21.96
C LYS A 283 -1.60 9.96 -21.43
N ALA A 284 -2.27 8.91 -21.03
CA ALA A 284 -1.65 7.59 -20.80
C ALA A 284 -1.81 6.74 -22.06
N SER A 285 -0.73 6.08 -22.51
CA SER A 285 -0.78 5.04 -23.55
C SER A 285 -1.23 3.70 -23.00
N TYR A 286 -1.06 3.49 -21.70
CA TYR A 286 -1.49 2.32 -20.93
C TYR A 286 -1.98 2.76 -19.55
N GLN A 287 -3.11 2.21 -19.10
CA GLN A 287 -3.64 2.51 -17.77
C GLN A 287 -4.54 1.35 -17.30
N LYS A 288 -4.12 0.67 -16.24
CA LYS A 288 -4.81 -0.46 -15.62
C LYS A 288 -4.68 -0.40 -14.10
N VAL A 289 -5.66 -0.93 -13.39
CA VAL A 289 -5.47 -1.31 -11.98
C VAL A 289 -4.80 -2.68 -11.93
N VAL A 290 -3.82 -2.83 -11.06
CA VAL A 290 -3.15 -4.11 -10.80
C VAL A 290 -3.36 -4.50 -9.35
N GLU A 291 -3.83 -5.71 -9.11
CA GLU A 291 -3.83 -6.33 -7.79
C GLU A 291 -2.81 -7.45 -7.74
N ALA A 292 -1.90 -7.41 -6.77
CA ALA A 292 -0.86 -8.41 -6.57
C ALA A 292 -1.00 -9.08 -5.20
N PRO A 293 -1.06 -10.43 -5.13
CA PRO A 293 -1.17 -11.14 -3.86
C PRO A 293 0.11 -10.99 -3.04
N LEU A 294 -0.04 -10.64 -1.76
CA LEU A 294 1.03 -10.60 -0.78
C LEU A 294 0.88 -11.79 0.16
N GLN A 295 1.89 -12.66 0.24
CA GLN A 295 1.83 -13.88 1.05
C GLN A 295 3.03 -13.93 2.01
N ILE A 296 2.77 -14.01 3.30
CA ILE A 296 3.81 -14.29 4.28
C ILE A 296 4.29 -15.73 4.06
N LYS A 297 5.59 -15.88 3.81
CA LYS A 297 6.22 -17.17 3.59
C LYS A 297 6.74 -17.74 4.93
N ASP A 298 7.56 -16.97 5.62
CA ASP A 298 8.14 -17.34 6.90
C ASP A 298 8.01 -16.17 7.88
N PHE A 299 7.66 -16.44 9.11
CA PHE A 299 7.63 -15.47 10.20
C PHE A 299 8.62 -15.88 11.28
N PHE A 300 9.57 -15.00 11.60
CA PHE A 300 10.64 -15.31 12.55
C PHE A 300 10.41 -14.70 13.92
N ALA A 301 9.98 -13.45 13.97
CA ALA A 301 9.73 -12.71 15.20
C ALA A 301 8.94 -11.43 14.94
N GLY A 302 8.36 -10.87 16.00
CA GLY A 302 7.76 -9.54 15.95
C GLY A 302 7.41 -9.05 17.33
N ALA A 303 7.16 -7.75 17.43
CA ALA A 303 6.72 -7.14 18.67
C ALA A 303 5.86 -5.90 18.40
N ARG A 304 4.91 -5.66 19.32
CA ARG A 304 4.28 -4.35 19.46
C ARG A 304 5.31 -3.40 20.06
N LEU A 305 5.51 -2.25 19.43
CA LEU A 305 6.35 -1.19 19.97
C LEU A 305 5.59 -0.46 21.07
N ALA A 306 6.17 -0.43 22.27
CA ALA A 306 5.50 0.12 23.47
C ALA A 306 5.54 1.64 23.53
N GLN A 307 6.43 2.26 22.74
CA GLN A 307 6.66 3.70 22.75
C GLN A 307 5.73 4.42 21.78
N SER A 308 5.46 5.69 22.08
CA SER A 308 4.86 6.62 21.11
C SER A 308 5.94 7.18 20.19
N TYR A 309 5.67 7.15 18.91
CA TYR A 309 6.56 7.65 17.87
C TYR A 309 5.98 8.91 17.25
N LYS A 310 6.82 9.92 17.11
CA LYS A 310 6.48 11.17 16.42
C LYS A 310 6.90 11.04 14.95
N LEU A 311 5.95 11.24 14.05
CA LEU A 311 6.19 11.47 12.63
C LEU A 311 6.33 12.97 12.41
N SER A 312 7.40 13.38 11.73
CA SER A 312 7.58 14.73 11.20
C SER A 312 7.74 14.65 9.68
N ILE A 313 6.92 15.39 8.94
CA ILE A 313 6.95 15.47 7.46
C ILE A 313 7.35 16.87 7.07
N THR A 314 8.45 17.02 6.31
CA THR A 314 8.88 18.29 5.79
C THR A 314 7.98 18.73 4.63
N PRO A 315 7.45 19.96 4.63
CA PRO A 315 6.73 20.50 3.49
C PRO A 315 7.67 20.71 2.30
N LEU A 316 7.44 19.96 1.23
CA LEU A 316 8.15 20.10 -0.04
C LEU A 316 7.11 20.21 -1.16
N ASP A 317 7.22 21.19 -2.05
CA ASP A 317 6.32 21.33 -3.20
C ASP A 317 6.36 20.11 -4.11
N SER A 318 7.55 19.49 -4.25
CA SER A 318 7.72 18.26 -5.03
C SER A 318 7.12 17.01 -4.38
N HIS A 319 6.96 17.01 -3.05
CA HIS A 319 6.48 15.86 -2.29
C HIS A 319 5.49 16.31 -1.20
N PRO A 320 4.27 16.74 -1.56
CA PRO A 320 3.31 17.27 -0.61
C PRO A 320 2.60 16.13 0.17
N LEU A 321 3.39 15.29 0.88
CA LEU A 321 2.90 14.04 1.50
C LEU A 321 1.80 14.28 2.52
N ALA A 322 2.01 15.22 3.46
CA ALA A 322 1.03 15.50 4.50
C ALA A 322 -0.33 15.88 3.90
N GLN A 323 -0.33 16.80 2.93
CA GLN A 323 -1.54 17.23 2.23
C GLN A 323 -2.17 16.10 1.40
N SER A 324 -1.35 15.34 0.66
CA SER A 324 -1.82 14.29 -0.26
C SER A 324 -2.42 13.09 0.45
N LEU A 325 -1.97 12.81 1.67
CA LEU A 325 -2.38 11.67 2.50
C LEU A 325 -3.35 12.06 3.63
N GLY A 326 -3.68 13.35 3.76
CA GLY A 326 -4.53 13.83 4.86
C GLY A 326 -3.89 13.68 6.24
N LEU A 327 -2.55 13.71 6.30
CA LEU A 327 -1.75 13.65 7.52
C LEU A 327 -1.47 15.05 8.06
N GLN A 328 -1.18 15.16 9.35
CA GLN A 328 -0.55 16.35 9.90
C GLN A 328 0.96 16.29 9.63
N SER A 329 1.59 17.44 9.46
CA SER A 329 3.05 17.52 9.28
C SER A 329 3.82 17.02 10.50
N GLU A 330 3.21 17.10 11.68
CA GLU A 330 3.70 16.52 12.93
C GLU A 330 2.57 15.80 13.65
N GLN A 331 2.77 14.53 13.99
CA GLN A 331 1.79 13.76 14.76
C GLN A 331 2.39 12.53 15.42
N THR A 332 1.70 12.03 16.44
CA THR A 332 2.08 10.79 17.14
C THR A 332 1.33 9.61 16.55
N ASN A 333 1.96 8.44 16.48
CA ASN A 333 1.34 7.21 16.01
C ASN A 333 0.23 6.74 16.97
N LEU A 334 -0.71 6.00 16.39
CA LEU A 334 -1.74 5.26 17.14
C LEU A 334 -1.21 3.90 17.60
N LEU A 335 -0.35 3.30 16.80
CA LEU A 335 0.20 1.97 16.96
C LEU A 335 1.56 1.89 16.29
N GLY A 336 2.48 1.13 16.88
CA GLY A 336 3.74 0.73 16.27
C GLY A 336 3.97 -0.76 16.40
N ALA A 337 4.59 -1.36 15.39
CA ALA A 337 5.00 -2.76 15.41
C ALA A 337 6.33 -2.91 14.68
N TRP A 338 7.06 -3.94 15.08
CA TRP A 338 8.23 -4.46 14.38
C TRP A 338 8.01 -5.92 14.04
N LEU A 339 8.43 -6.33 12.84
CA LEU A 339 8.31 -7.70 12.34
C LEU A 339 9.61 -8.13 11.65
N LYS A 340 9.98 -9.40 11.82
CA LYS A 340 11.00 -10.09 11.03
C LYS A 340 10.35 -11.26 10.31
N LEU A 341 10.38 -11.25 8.99
CA LEU A 341 9.63 -12.21 8.17
C LEU A 341 10.20 -12.31 6.76
N ASP A 342 9.77 -13.34 6.01
CA ASP A 342 9.89 -13.42 4.57
C ASP A 342 8.50 -13.37 3.95
N PHE A 343 8.36 -12.73 2.80
CA PHE A 343 7.09 -12.70 2.06
C PHE A 343 7.29 -12.80 0.56
N VAL A 344 6.25 -13.21 -0.14
CA VAL A 344 6.21 -13.29 -1.60
C VAL A 344 5.20 -12.29 -2.13
N LEU A 345 5.64 -11.48 -3.08
CA LEU A 345 4.77 -10.68 -3.93
C LEU A 345 4.51 -11.47 -5.22
N GLY A 346 3.29 -11.92 -5.39
CA GLY A 346 2.87 -12.73 -6.53
C GLY A 346 2.71 -11.96 -7.81
N LEU A 347 2.45 -12.65 -8.91
CA LEU A 347 2.07 -12.01 -10.17
C LEU A 347 0.76 -11.25 -10.01
N GLY A 348 0.68 -10.08 -10.63
CA GLY A 348 -0.50 -9.22 -10.57
C GLY A 348 -1.60 -9.65 -11.53
N THR A 349 -2.85 -9.34 -11.16
CA THR A 349 -3.99 -9.36 -12.06
C THR A 349 -4.28 -7.93 -12.54
N GLU A 350 -4.38 -7.73 -13.83
CA GLU A 350 -4.65 -6.42 -14.46
C GLU A 350 -6.13 -6.30 -14.82
N TYR A 351 -6.75 -5.18 -14.43
CA TYR A 351 -8.16 -4.89 -14.70
C TYR A 351 -8.37 -3.72 -15.65
#